data_7ed137d6d221fd1e23ebbaf7c1413609
#
_entry.id   7ed137d6d221fd1e23ebbaf7c1413609
#
_cell.length_a   1.000
_cell.length_b   1.000
_cell.length_c   1.000
_cell.angle_alpha   90.00
_cell.angle_beta   90.00
_cell.angle_gamma   90.00
#
_symmetry.space_group_name_H-M   'P 1'
#
loop_
_entity.id
_entity.type
_entity.pdbx_description
1 polymer ?
#
loop_
_entity_poly.entity_id
_entity_poly.type
_entity_poly.pdbx_seq_one_letter_code
_entity_poly.pdbx_strand_id
1 'polypeptide(L)'
;NAQQHLSDERIELDHKDAIVTAQPLGILFAVMPWNFPLWQAFRAIAPALMAGNTLLLKGASNVPGCSKAIQNIFDNCEIPQGVFTNLPIRSTDAKLVISHPKVRAVTLTGSEEAGRAVASIAGANLKKCVLELGGQDPYLILHDADLDLAADRCAASRMLCSGQVCIAAKRLIVVDDIYDQFFKLLQEKLHSYLMGDPMNPAFNIGPLARLDLRQKVHQQVKESIQQGAILRQGGVIPDQQGWWYPITILEDVKPGMPAFDDEIFGPVLSLVHAKHDEHAIELASETRFGLGAAIFSANVAKAQRIAIEDIE
;
A
#
# COMPACT_ATOMS: atom_id res chain seq x y z
N ASN A 1 9.61 -7.42 -23.06
CA ASN A 1 8.37 -8.09 -22.60
C ASN A 1 7.08 -7.41 -23.09
N ALA A 2 7.04 -6.05 -23.31
CA ALA A 2 5.82 -5.37 -23.75
C ALA A 2 5.26 -5.95 -25.07
N GLN A 3 6.11 -6.25 -26.02
CA GLN A 3 5.71 -6.83 -27.31
C GLN A 3 4.93 -8.15 -27.14
N GLN A 4 5.31 -8.98 -26.17
CA GLN A 4 4.62 -10.23 -25.87
C GLN A 4 3.19 -10.01 -25.37
N HIS A 5 2.94 -8.94 -24.62
CA HIS A 5 1.62 -8.60 -24.05
C HIS A 5 0.76 -7.75 -24.99
N LEU A 6 1.34 -7.22 -26.06
CA LEU A 6 0.66 -6.35 -27.03
C LEU A 6 0.51 -6.99 -28.42
N SER A 7 0.94 -8.26 -28.56
CA SER A 7 0.76 -9.02 -29.80
C SER A 7 -0.72 -9.31 -30.04
N ASP A 8 -1.08 -9.37 -31.33
CA ASP A 8 -2.42 -9.75 -31.74
C ASP A 8 -2.75 -11.19 -31.28
N GLU A 9 -3.91 -11.38 -30.72
CA GLU A 9 -4.47 -12.69 -30.39
C GLU A 9 -5.41 -13.15 -31.50
N ARG A 10 -5.10 -14.29 -32.13
CA ARG A 10 -5.98 -14.92 -33.09
C ARG A 10 -6.93 -15.88 -32.41
N ILE A 11 -8.21 -15.73 -32.67
CA ILE A 11 -9.28 -16.60 -32.18
C ILE A 11 -9.76 -17.44 -33.34
N GLU A 12 -9.57 -18.75 -33.28
CA GLU A 12 -10.09 -19.68 -34.25
C GLU A 12 -11.60 -19.84 -34.04
N LEU A 13 -12.36 -19.51 -35.08
CA LEU A 13 -13.83 -19.71 -35.13
C LEU A 13 -14.15 -20.61 -36.31
N ASP A 14 -15.20 -21.41 -36.20
CA ASP A 14 -15.69 -22.23 -37.31
C ASP A 14 -15.95 -21.37 -38.55
N HIS A 15 -15.09 -21.56 -39.57
CA HIS A 15 -15.15 -20.89 -40.87
C HIS A 15 -14.89 -19.36 -40.87
N LYS A 16 -14.29 -18.78 -39.80
CA LYS A 16 -13.93 -17.33 -39.74
C LYS A 16 -12.65 -17.13 -38.94
N ASP A 17 -11.83 -16.20 -39.38
CA ASP A 17 -10.70 -15.66 -38.59
C ASP A 17 -11.19 -14.43 -37.79
N ALA A 18 -10.89 -14.40 -36.50
CA ALA A 18 -11.06 -13.24 -35.65
C ALA A 18 -9.72 -12.85 -35.00
N ILE A 19 -9.49 -11.57 -34.86
CA ILE A 19 -8.25 -11.03 -34.25
C ILE A 19 -8.63 -10.03 -33.17
N VAL A 20 -8.00 -10.17 -31.99
CA VAL A 20 -8.03 -9.16 -30.93
C VAL A 20 -6.71 -8.41 -30.96
N THR A 21 -6.79 -7.11 -31.21
CA THR A 21 -5.61 -6.23 -31.30
C THR A 21 -5.62 -5.21 -30.18
N ALA A 22 -4.48 -5.06 -29.47
CA ALA A 22 -4.31 -4.02 -28.46
C ALA A 22 -4.05 -2.66 -29.14
N GLN A 23 -4.86 -1.65 -28.80
CA GLN A 23 -4.72 -0.28 -29.29
C GLN A 23 -4.59 0.71 -28.11
N PRO A 24 -3.78 1.80 -28.24
CA PRO A 24 -3.69 2.82 -27.22
C PRO A 24 -5.03 3.52 -26.97
N LEU A 25 -5.37 3.77 -25.72
CA LEU A 25 -6.56 4.53 -25.35
C LEU A 25 -6.41 6.03 -25.66
N GLY A 26 -5.20 6.56 -25.60
CA GLY A 26 -4.87 7.97 -25.78
C GLY A 26 -4.27 8.60 -24.51
N ILE A 27 -4.83 9.71 -24.02
CA ILE A 27 -4.33 10.40 -22.84
C ILE A 27 -4.81 9.71 -21.55
N LEU A 28 -3.87 9.26 -20.72
CA LEU A 28 -4.13 8.72 -19.39
C LEU A 28 -3.80 9.77 -18.33
N PHE A 29 -4.56 9.81 -17.24
CA PHE A 29 -4.27 10.67 -16.10
C PHE A 29 -3.90 9.83 -14.88
N ALA A 30 -2.69 10.05 -14.35
CA ALA A 30 -2.16 9.35 -13.18
C ALA A 30 -2.14 10.30 -11.97
N VAL A 31 -2.79 9.89 -10.87
CA VAL A 31 -2.78 10.58 -9.58
C VAL A 31 -1.99 9.74 -8.60
N MET A 32 -0.78 10.20 -8.22
CA MET A 32 0.18 9.38 -7.51
C MET A 32 0.50 9.90 -6.11
N PRO A 33 0.76 9.00 -5.14
CA PRO A 33 0.93 9.33 -3.73
C PRO A 33 2.34 9.85 -3.42
N TRP A 34 2.56 10.15 -2.15
CA TRP A 34 3.79 10.73 -1.62
C TRP A 34 4.75 9.69 -0.99
N ASN A 35 4.27 8.50 -0.61
CA ASN A 35 5.07 7.55 0.16
C ASN A 35 6.14 6.82 -0.67
N PHE A 36 5.87 6.54 -1.94
CA PHE A 36 6.84 6.03 -2.93
C PHE A 36 6.68 6.81 -4.25
N PRO A 37 6.97 8.12 -4.26
CA PRO A 37 6.56 9.01 -5.34
C PRO A 37 7.17 8.69 -6.71
N LEU A 38 8.38 8.13 -6.73
CA LEU A 38 9.03 7.69 -7.98
C LEU A 38 8.47 6.32 -8.41
N TRP A 39 8.48 5.34 -7.51
CA TRP A 39 8.04 3.99 -7.81
C TRP A 39 6.60 3.93 -8.31
N GLN A 40 5.68 4.54 -7.59
CA GLN A 40 4.25 4.53 -7.94
C GLN A 40 3.99 5.26 -9.27
N ALA A 41 4.72 6.34 -9.54
CA ALA A 41 4.61 7.02 -10.82
C ALA A 41 5.11 6.13 -11.97
N PHE A 42 6.31 5.56 -11.87
CA PHE A 42 6.86 4.72 -12.94
C PHE A 42 6.10 3.42 -13.15
N ARG A 43 5.50 2.84 -12.10
CA ARG A 43 4.60 1.69 -12.20
C ARG A 43 3.41 1.95 -13.14
N ALA A 44 2.90 3.18 -13.17
CA ALA A 44 1.83 3.59 -14.08
C ALA A 44 2.39 4.07 -15.44
N ILE A 45 3.48 4.86 -15.42
CA ILE A 45 4.06 5.48 -16.62
C ILE A 45 4.59 4.42 -17.60
N ALA A 46 5.41 3.49 -17.12
CA ALA A 46 6.12 2.56 -18.01
C ALA A 46 5.17 1.70 -18.85
N PRO A 47 4.20 0.97 -18.29
CA PRO A 47 3.26 0.18 -19.11
C PRO A 47 2.35 1.06 -19.98
N ALA A 48 1.95 2.25 -19.50
CA ALA A 48 1.11 3.17 -20.26
C ALA A 48 1.81 3.64 -21.55
N LEU A 49 3.05 4.08 -21.43
CA LEU A 49 3.84 4.54 -22.60
C LEU A 49 4.21 3.40 -23.52
N MET A 50 4.58 2.23 -22.98
CA MET A 50 4.87 1.04 -23.80
C MET A 50 3.65 0.56 -24.59
N ALA A 51 2.43 0.78 -24.08
CA ALA A 51 1.18 0.52 -24.80
C ALA A 51 0.78 1.64 -25.79
N GLY A 52 1.65 2.64 -26.02
CA GLY A 52 1.43 3.73 -26.98
C GLY A 52 0.54 4.86 -26.46
N ASN A 53 0.24 4.93 -25.18
CA ASN A 53 -0.53 6.02 -24.60
C ASN A 53 0.36 7.22 -24.27
N THR A 54 -0.23 8.38 -24.03
CA THR A 54 0.39 9.53 -23.38
C THR A 54 -0.10 9.68 -21.95
N LEU A 55 0.70 10.29 -21.08
CA LEU A 55 0.37 10.34 -19.66
C LEU A 55 0.52 11.73 -19.05
N LEU A 56 -0.50 12.14 -18.33
CA LEU A 56 -0.51 13.31 -17.46
C LEU A 56 -0.30 12.83 -16.01
N LEU A 57 0.71 13.34 -15.31
CA LEU A 57 0.99 13.00 -13.92
C LEU A 57 0.58 14.13 -12.98
N LYS A 58 -0.25 13.84 -12.00
CA LYS A 58 -0.43 14.65 -10.81
C LYS A 58 0.21 13.94 -9.61
N GLY A 59 1.39 14.35 -9.22
CA GLY A 59 2.02 13.89 -7.98
C GLY A 59 1.40 14.53 -6.73
N ALA A 60 1.69 13.96 -5.57
CA ALA A 60 1.25 14.52 -4.31
C ALA A 60 1.94 15.86 -4.02
N SER A 61 1.18 16.81 -3.45
CA SER A 61 1.62 18.21 -3.24
C SER A 61 2.76 18.38 -2.23
N ASN A 62 2.96 17.39 -1.37
CA ASN A 62 4.04 17.42 -0.37
C ASN A 62 5.38 16.84 -0.89
N VAL A 63 5.42 16.32 -2.13
CA VAL A 63 6.64 15.82 -2.79
C VAL A 63 6.79 16.38 -4.23
N PRO A 64 6.66 17.69 -4.44
CA PRO A 64 6.63 18.29 -5.79
C PRO A 64 7.97 18.11 -6.53
N GLY A 65 9.07 18.04 -5.79
CA GLY A 65 10.41 17.79 -6.33
C GLY A 65 10.51 16.45 -7.08
N CYS A 66 9.86 15.41 -6.59
CA CYS A 66 9.86 14.10 -7.25
C CYS A 66 9.16 14.16 -8.61
N SER A 67 7.98 14.77 -8.68
CA SER A 67 7.24 14.92 -9.95
C SER A 67 7.99 15.77 -10.96
N LYS A 68 8.70 16.84 -10.49
CA LYS A 68 9.57 17.65 -11.33
C LYS A 68 10.78 16.87 -11.83
N ALA A 69 11.39 16.03 -10.98
CA ALA A 69 12.51 15.18 -11.37
C ALA A 69 12.09 14.18 -12.45
N ILE A 70 10.90 13.59 -12.35
CA ILE A 70 10.35 12.71 -13.39
C ILE A 70 10.18 13.51 -14.70
N GLN A 71 9.60 14.71 -14.68
CA GLN A 71 9.48 15.54 -15.88
C GLN A 71 10.86 15.80 -16.53
N ASN A 72 11.85 16.17 -15.72
CA ASN A 72 13.20 16.42 -16.23
C ASN A 72 13.82 15.18 -16.87
N ILE A 73 13.53 13.96 -16.41
CA ILE A 73 13.98 12.73 -17.06
C ILE A 73 13.41 12.66 -18.48
N PHE A 74 12.10 12.88 -18.63
CA PHE A 74 11.43 12.83 -19.93
C PHE A 74 11.85 13.96 -20.87
N ASP A 75 12.09 15.16 -20.34
CA ASP A 75 12.57 16.31 -21.12
C ASP A 75 13.99 16.08 -21.71
N ASN A 76 14.79 15.21 -21.06
CA ASN A 76 16.14 14.84 -21.52
C ASN A 76 16.18 13.53 -22.30
N CYS A 77 15.05 12.87 -22.55
CA CYS A 77 14.94 11.70 -23.38
C CYS A 77 14.61 12.10 -24.83
N GLU A 78 15.05 11.30 -25.80
CA GLU A 78 14.71 11.44 -27.23
C GLU A 78 13.29 10.94 -27.53
N ILE A 79 12.28 11.50 -26.84
CA ILE A 79 10.86 11.19 -27.05
C ILE A 79 10.11 12.46 -27.50
N PRO A 80 9.01 12.33 -28.26
CA PRO A 80 8.21 13.48 -28.66
C PRO A 80 7.69 14.27 -27.46
N GLN A 81 7.70 15.60 -27.56
CA GLN A 81 7.17 16.48 -26.54
C GLN A 81 5.68 16.18 -26.29
N GLY A 82 5.27 16.16 -25.01
CA GLY A 82 3.88 15.92 -24.61
C GLY A 82 3.52 14.43 -24.47
N VAL A 83 4.42 13.50 -24.71
CA VAL A 83 4.21 12.07 -24.40
C VAL A 83 4.03 11.87 -22.90
N PHE A 84 4.79 12.58 -22.09
CA PHE A 84 4.62 12.69 -20.65
C PHE A 84 4.53 14.15 -20.23
N THR A 85 3.64 14.47 -19.29
CA THR A 85 3.51 15.83 -18.75
C THR A 85 3.17 15.79 -17.26
N ASN A 86 4.02 16.44 -16.45
CA ASN A 86 3.71 16.68 -15.04
C ASN A 86 2.74 17.88 -14.91
N LEU A 87 1.63 17.67 -14.21
CA LEU A 87 0.63 18.70 -13.91
C LEU A 87 0.72 19.09 -12.42
N PRO A 88 1.37 20.19 -12.07
CA PRO A 88 1.46 20.68 -10.69
C PRO A 88 0.17 21.39 -10.26
N ILE A 89 -0.94 20.66 -10.26
CA ILE A 89 -2.28 21.15 -9.93
C ILE A 89 -2.70 20.71 -8.52
N ARG A 90 -3.66 21.43 -7.93
CA ARG A 90 -4.29 21.05 -6.66
C ARG A 90 -5.18 19.83 -6.83
N SER A 91 -5.44 19.11 -5.74
CA SER A 91 -6.35 17.95 -5.76
C SER A 91 -7.77 18.33 -6.19
N THR A 92 -8.22 19.53 -5.84
CA THR A 92 -9.52 20.09 -6.25
C THR A 92 -9.65 20.27 -7.77
N ASP A 93 -8.53 20.46 -8.46
CA ASP A 93 -8.50 20.73 -9.90
C ASP A 93 -8.45 19.43 -10.74
N ALA A 94 -8.16 18.28 -10.08
CA ALA A 94 -8.12 16.97 -10.74
C ALA A 94 -9.41 16.62 -11.48
N LYS A 95 -10.56 17.08 -10.98
CA LYS A 95 -11.87 16.90 -11.63
C LYS A 95 -11.93 17.49 -13.04
N LEU A 96 -11.27 18.62 -13.27
CA LEU A 96 -11.24 19.27 -14.59
C LEU A 96 -10.47 18.40 -15.60
N VAL A 97 -9.36 17.78 -15.15
CA VAL A 97 -8.57 16.87 -15.99
C VAL A 97 -9.35 15.59 -16.27
N ILE A 98 -9.93 14.97 -15.22
CA ILE A 98 -10.70 13.73 -15.36
C ILE A 98 -11.89 13.92 -16.29
N SER A 99 -12.59 15.07 -16.20
CA SER A 99 -13.77 15.35 -17.04
C SER A 99 -13.43 15.76 -18.48
N HIS A 100 -12.17 16.07 -18.78
CA HIS A 100 -11.78 16.53 -20.11
C HIS A 100 -11.96 15.43 -21.17
N PRO A 101 -12.63 15.68 -22.33
CA PRO A 101 -13.01 14.64 -23.30
C PRO A 101 -11.83 13.89 -23.93
N LYS A 102 -10.64 14.50 -24.00
CA LYS A 102 -9.43 13.86 -24.53
C LYS A 102 -8.76 12.91 -23.50
N VAL A 103 -9.01 13.05 -22.20
CA VAL A 103 -8.55 12.10 -21.19
C VAL A 103 -9.43 10.87 -21.23
N ARG A 104 -8.84 9.69 -21.45
CA ARG A 104 -9.56 8.45 -21.74
C ARG A 104 -9.69 7.51 -20.55
N ALA A 105 -8.75 7.57 -19.63
CA ALA A 105 -8.77 6.77 -18.40
C ALA A 105 -8.00 7.48 -17.29
N VAL A 106 -8.23 7.06 -16.05
CA VAL A 106 -7.53 7.56 -14.88
C VAL A 106 -6.98 6.39 -14.06
N THR A 107 -5.78 6.56 -13.52
CA THR A 107 -5.21 5.66 -12.50
C THR A 107 -4.88 6.47 -11.25
N LEU A 108 -5.20 5.91 -10.09
CA LEU A 108 -4.89 6.52 -8.81
C LEU A 108 -4.27 5.48 -7.88
N THR A 109 -3.19 5.88 -7.22
CA THR A 109 -2.73 5.22 -5.99
C THR A 109 -2.87 6.21 -4.84
N GLY A 110 -3.59 5.82 -3.77
CA GLY A 110 -3.86 6.73 -2.65
C GLY A 110 -4.83 6.17 -1.62
N SER A 111 -5.43 7.06 -0.82
CA SER A 111 -6.42 6.68 0.19
C SER A 111 -7.76 6.24 -0.42
N GLU A 112 -8.54 5.45 0.32
CA GLU A 112 -9.92 5.09 -0.09
C GLU A 112 -10.77 6.32 -0.42
N GLU A 113 -10.66 7.39 0.39
CA GLU A 113 -11.39 8.65 0.15
C GLU A 113 -11.05 9.25 -1.22
N ALA A 114 -9.75 9.34 -1.53
CA ALA A 114 -9.30 9.84 -2.83
C ALA A 114 -9.75 8.91 -3.97
N GLY A 115 -9.72 7.60 -3.75
CA GLY A 115 -10.20 6.59 -4.70
C GLY A 115 -11.68 6.77 -5.02
N ARG A 116 -12.52 6.89 -3.99
CA ARG A 116 -13.97 7.13 -4.16
C ARG A 116 -14.26 8.43 -4.92
N ALA A 117 -13.55 9.50 -4.58
CA ALA A 117 -13.70 10.79 -5.25
C ALA A 117 -13.33 10.71 -6.75
N VAL A 118 -12.18 10.10 -7.07
CA VAL A 118 -11.73 9.93 -8.47
C VAL A 118 -12.64 9.00 -9.25
N ALA A 119 -13.03 7.85 -8.66
CA ALA A 119 -13.92 6.89 -9.30
C ALA A 119 -15.29 7.47 -9.60
N SER A 120 -15.86 8.26 -8.68
CA SER A 120 -17.13 8.95 -8.89
C SER A 120 -17.08 9.87 -10.11
N ILE A 121 -16.01 10.69 -10.24
CA ILE A 121 -15.86 11.60 -11.37
C ILE A 121 -15.60 10.81 -12.66
N ALA A 122 -14.75 9.77 -12.62
CA ALA A 122 -14.46 8.94 -13.78
C ALA A 122 -15.72 8.20 -14.27
N GLY A 123 -16.51 7.62 -13.36
CA GLY A 123 -17.77 6.95 -13.67
C GLY A 123 -18.81 7.88 -14.28
N ALA A 124 -18.96 9.10 -13.73
CA ALA A 124 -19.85 10.12 -14.30
C ALA A 124 -19.47 10.53 -15.74
N ASN A 125 -18.20 10.33 -16.13
CA ASN A 125 -17.69 10.60 -17.48
C ASN A 125 -17.48 9.32 -18.31
N LEU A 126 -17.93 8.15 -17.84
CA LEU A 126 -17.80 6.83 -18.47
C LEU A 126 -16.34 6.48 -18.83
N LYS A 127 -15.40 6.80 -17.93
CA LYS A 127 -13.96 6.55 -18.12
C LYS A 127 -13.50 5.37 -17.28
N LYS A 128 -12.60 4.57 -17.84
CA LYS A 128 -11.93 3.49 -17.09
C LYS A 128 -11.13 4.07 -15.93
N CYS A 129 -11.21 3.40 -14.79
CA CYS A 129 -10.50 3.78 -13.58
C CYS A 129 -9.76 2.57 -13.01
N VAL A 130 -8.46 2.74 -12.72
CA VAL A 130 -7.64 1.77 -12.02
C VAL A 130 -7.26 2.37 -10.67
N LEU A 131 -7.61 1.68 -9.59
CA LEU A 131 -7.42 2.17 -8.23
C LEU A 131 -6.53 1.21 -7.44
N GLU A 132 -5.48 1.77 -6.86
CA GLU A 132 -4.63 1.13 -5.88
C GLU A 132 -4.81 1.89 -4.56
N LEU A 133 -5.41 1.27 -3.58
CA LEU A 133 -5.86 1.95 -2.36
C LEU A 133 -5.12 1.45 -1.12
N GLY A 134 -5.62 1.77 0.05
CA GLY A 134 -5.11 1.27 1.32
C GLY A 134 -5.35 -0.22 1.50
N GLY A 135 -4.68 -0.79 2.48
CA GLY A 135 -4.80 -2.18 2.88
C GLY A 135 -4.66 -2.32 4.40
N GLN A 136 -5.21 -3.38 4.96
CA GLN A 136 -5.02 -3.79 6.35
C GLN A 136 -4.53 -5.23 6.36
N ASP A 137 -3.38 -5.41 5.69
CA ASP A 137 -2.84 -6.71 5.31
C ASP A 137 -2.63 -7.61 6.53
N PRO A 138 -3.23 -8.83 6.55
CA PRO A 138 -3.00 -9.82 7.57
C PRO A 138 -1.68 -10.56 7.31
N TYR A 139 -0.90 -10.74 8.35
CA TYR A 139 0.27 -11.60 8.39
C TYR A 139 -0.04 -12.73 9.36
N LEU A 140 -0.28 -13.93 8.83
CA LEU A 140 -0.66 -15.11 9.62
C LEU A 140 0.60 -15.85 10.05
N ILE A 141 0.77 -16.03 11.34
CA ILE A 141 1.86 -16.80 11.93
C ILE A 141 1.23 -18.09 12.49
N LEU A 142 1.30 -19.17 11.68
CA LEU A 142 0.68 -20.46 11.98
C LEU A 142 1.55 -21.28 12.94
N HIS A 143 0.96 -22.30 13.55
CA HIS A 143 1.59 -23.10 14.62
C HIS A 143 2.96 -23.70 14.25
N ASP A 144 3.20 -23.99 12.97
CA ASP A 144 4.42 -24.60 12.44
C ASP A 144 5.39 -23.59 11.79
N ALA A 145 5.16 -22.29 11.97
CA ALA A 145 5.97 -21.23 11.36
C ALA A 145 7.40 -21.21 11.89
N ASP A 146 8.35 -20.84 11.02
CA ASP A 146 9.67 -20.39 11.46
C ASP A 146 9.53 -19.01 12.11
N LEU A 147 9.54 -18.98 13.44
CA LEU A 147 9.24 -17.79 14.22
C LEU A 147 10.31 -16.71 14.10
N ASP A 148 11.59 -17.07 13.94
CA ASP A 148 12.67 -16.08 13.77
C ASP A 148 12.51 -15.36 12.43
N LEU A 149 12.28 -16.13 11.36
CA LEU A 149 12.00 -15.60 10.03
C LEU A 149 10.72 -14.74 10.02
N ALA A 150 9.65 -15.23 10.64
CA ALA A 150 8.38 -14.51 10.70
C ALA A 150 8.53 -13.17 11.43
N ALA A 151 9.18 -13.15 12.60
CA ALA A 151 9.43 -11.93 13.37
C ALA A 151 10.30 -10.92 12.60
N ASP A 152 11.35 -11.39 11.93
CA ASP A 152 12.21 -10.55 11.09
C ASP A 152 11.41 -9.89 9.95
N ARG A 153 10.64 -10.69 9.20
CA ARG A 153 9.86 -10.20 8.06
C ARG A 153 8.71 -9.29 8.48
N CYS A 154 8.04 -9.57 9.59
CA CYS A 154 7.00 -8.71 10.14
C CYS A 154 7.59 -7.35 10.57
N ALA A 155 8.71 -7.35 11.29
CA ALA A 155 9.39 -6.12 11.69
C ALA A 155 9.86 -5.32 10.47
N ALA A 156 10.56 -5.95 9.52
CA ALA A 156 11.06 -5.29 8.32
C ALA A 156 9.93 -4.69 7.47
N SER A 157 8.87 -5.45 7.22
CA SER A 157 7.73 -4.99 6.46
C SER A 157 7.02 -3.81 7.13
N ARG A 158 6.85 -3.88 8.46
CA ARG A 158 6.15 -2.81 9.18
C ARG A 158 6.98 -1.55 9.33
N MET A 159 8.29 -1.66 9.47
CA MET A 159 9.17 -0.53 9.70
C MET A 159 9.58 0.19 8.40
N LEU A 160 9.42 -0.44 7.24
CA LEU A 160 9.70 0.20 5.96
C LEU A 160 8.94 1.54 5.82
N CYS A 161 9.67 2.60 5.42
CA CYS A 161 9.12 3.95 5.29
C CYS A 161 8.36 4.44 6.54
N SER A 162 8.84 4.08 7.76
CA SER A 162 8.16 4.38 9.03
C SER A 162 6.71 3.88 9.09
N GLY A 163 6.45 2.73 8.50
CA GLY A 163 5.11 2.11 8.43
C GLY A 163 4.13 2.75 7.45
N GLN A 164 4.58 3.72 6.64
CA GLN A 164 3.74 4.43 5.66
C GLN A 164 3.65 3.68 4.33
N VAL A 165 3.28 2.40 4.40
CA VAL A 165 3.22 1.46 3.28
C VAL A 165 1.85 0.77 3.23
N CYS A 166 1.22 0.76 2.06
CA CYS A 166 -0.10 0.14 1.89
C CYS A 166 -0.08 -1.38 2.08
N ILE A 167 1.03 -2.05 1.71
CA ILE A 167 1.24 -3.50 1.84
C ILE A 167 2.09 -3.88 3.07
N ALA A 168 2.19 -3.02 4.10
CA ALA A 168 2.95 -3.34 5.31
C ALA A 168 2.23 -4.40 6.16
N ALA A 169 2.99 -5.14 6.97
CA ALA A 169 2.49 -6.04 8.00
C ALA A 169 1.68 -5.24 9.05
N LYS A 170 0.36 -5.17 8.90
CA LYS A 170 -0.50 -4.36 9.77
C LYS A 170 -1.14 -5.17 10.88
N ARG A 171 -1.79 -6.30 10.55
CA ARG A 171 -2.35 -7.25 11.50
C ARG A 171 -1.46 -8.47 11.60
N LEU A 172 -0.78 -8.67 12.73
CA LEU A 172 -0.01 -9.87 13.02
C LEU A 172 -0.92 -10.85 13.76
N ILE A 173 -1.48 -11.81 13.03
CA ILE A 173 -2.41 -12.80 13.56
C ILE A 173 -1.60 -14.03 13.95
N VAL A 174 -1.48 -14.25 15.24
CA VAL A 174 -0.56 -15.24 15.80
C VAL A 174 -1.35 -16.31 16.55
N VAL A 175 -1.06 -17.57 16.27
CA VAL A 175 -1.68 -18.71 16.98
C VAL A 175 -1.18 -18.74 18.44
N ASP A 176 -2.10 -18.98 19.39
CA ASP A 176 -1.86 -18.85 20.83
C ASP A 176 -0.67 -19.70 21.33
N ASP A 177 -0.49 -20.92 20.83
CA ASP A 177 0.56 -21.85 21.26
C ASP A 177 1.98 -21.30 21.05
N ILE A 178 2.15 -20.40 20.08
CA ILE A 178 3.46 -19.83 19.71
C ILE A 178 3.56 -18.33 20.01
N TYR A 179 2.49 -17.74 20.54
CA TYR A 179 2.36 -16.29 20.69
C TYR A 179 3.48 -15.65 21.52
N ASP A 180 3.72 -16.14 22.72
CA ASP A 180 4.73 -15.57 23.62
C ASP A 180 6.14 -15.64 23.03
N GLN A 181 6.46 -16.75 22.36
CA GLN A 181 7.76 -16.93 21.73
C GLN A 181 7.91 -15.98 20.53
N PHE A 182 6.89 -15.86 19.68
CA PHE A 182 6.89 -14.94 18.54
C PHE A 182 7.01 -13.49 19.03
N PHE A 183 6.21 -13.09 20.04
CA PHE A 183 6.24 -11.75 20.59
C PHE A 183 7.62 -11.34 21.09
N LYS A 184 8.30 -12.24 21.81
CA LYS A 184 9.67 -12.01 22.30
C LYS A 184 10.64 -11.79 21.13
N LEU A 185 10.61 -12.65 20.11
CA LEU A 185 11.46 -12.52 18.93
C LEU A 185 11.17 -11.22 18.17
N LEU A 186 9.88 -10.86 18.01
CA LEU A 186 9.48 -9.61 17.38
C LEU A 186 10.05 -8.39 18.12
N GLN A 187 9.98 -8.37 19.44
CA GLN A 187 10.56 -7.29 20.23
C GLN A 187 12.09 -7.22 20.02
N GLU A 188 12.80 -8.36 20.02
CA GLU A 188 14.23 -8.43 19.76
C GLU A 188 14.58 -7.84 18.38
N LYS A 189 13.84 -8.18 17.32
CA LYS A 189 14.04 -7.62 15.97
C LYS A 189 13.81 -6.11 15.94
N LEU A 190 12.78 -5.62 16.64
CA LEU A 190 12.44 -4.20 16.69
C LEU A 190 13.47 -3.32 17.39
N HIS A 191 14.32 -3.86 18.27
CA HIS A 191 15.41 -3.11 18.91
C HIS A 191 16.43 -2.53 17.92
N SER A 192 16.57 -3.11 16.74
CA SER A 192 17.47 -2.61 15.70
C SER A 192 16.93 -1.39 14.95
N TYR A 193 15.64 -1.06 15.11
CA TYR A 193 15.01 0.07 14.44
C TYR A 193 15.07 1.31 15.32
N LEU A 194 15.93 2.25 14.92
CA LEU A 194 16.18 3.48 15.65
C LEU A 194 15.49 4.66 14.95
N MET A 195 14.76 5.45 15.73
CA MET A 195 14.11 6.66 15.25
C MET A 195 15.08 7.85 15.31
N GLY A 196 15.22 8.58 14.19
CA GLY A 196 16.09 9.74 14.12
C GLY A 196 16.12 10.38 12.74
N ASP A 197 17.11 11.27 12.54
CA ASP A 197 17.28 12.03 11.29
C ASP A 197 17.45 11.07 10.09
N PRO A 198 16.56 11.08 9.11
CA PRO A 198 16.62 10.19 7.94
C PRO A 198 17.86 10.45 7.05
N MET A 199 18.56 11.57 7.22
CA MET A 199 19.83 11.83 6.52
C MET A 199 21.04 11.15 7.19
N ASN A 200 20.86 10.63 8.40
CA ASN A 200 21.90 9.88 9.10
C ASN A 200 21.61 8.35 8.95
N PRO A 201 22.52 7.57 8.31
CA PRO A 201 22.30 6.15 8.06
C PRO A 201 22.26 5.27 9.33
N ALA A 202 22.57 5.83 10.51
CA ALA A 202 22.37 5.13 11.78
C ALA A 202 20.91 4.97 12.18
N PHE A 203 20.00 5.75 11.57
CA PHE A 203 18.57 5.72 11.85
C PHE A 203 17.80 5.14 10.67
N ASN A 204 16.76 4.38 10.96
CA ASN A 204 15.93 3.73 9.97
C ASN A 204 14.43 4.03 10.10
N ILE A 205 14.05 4.78 11.16
CA ILE A 205 12.70 5.30 11.35
C ILE A 205 12.74 6.83 11.32
N GLY A 206 12.23 7.40 10.25
CA GLY A 206 12.07 8.84 10.09
C GLY A 206 10.74 9.37 10.64
N PRO A 207 10.50 10.69 10.53
CA PRO A 207 9.19 11.28 10.87
C PRO A 207 8.11 10.85 9.89
N LEU A 208 6.85 10.92 10.30
CA LEU A 208 5.72 10.79 9.39
C LEU A 208 5.67 12.00 8.42
N ALA A 209 5.05 11.81 7.27
CA ALA A 209 5.10 12.79 6.18
C ALA A 209 4.37 14.10 6.50
N ARG A 210 3.35 14.09 7.35
CA ARG A 210 2.51 15.27 7.67
C ARG A 210 1.93 15.17 9.08
N LEU A 211 1.59 16.34 9.65
CA LEU A 211 0.98 16.45 10.97
C LEU A 211 -0.36 15.71 11.06
N ASP A 212 -1.23 15.91 10.06
CA ASP A 212 -2.56 15.29 10.04
C ASP A 212 -2.49 13.75 10.03
N LEU A 213 -1.52 13.19 9.32
CA LEU A 213 -1.27 11.74 9.31
C LEU A 213 -0.80 11.24 10.68
N ARG A 214 0.12 11.96 11.34
CA ARG A 214 0.55 11.63 12.71
C ARG A 214 -0.62 11.68 13.69
N GLN A 215 -1.46 12.70 13.59
CA GLN A 215 -2.64 12.84 14.46
C GLN A 215 -3.63 11.70 14.22
N LYS A 216 -3.87 11.31 12.96
CA LYS A 216 -4.73 10.17 12.63
C LYS A 216 -4.22 8.87 13.24
N VAL A 217 -2.92 8.55 13.05
CA VAL A 217 -2.29 7.37 13.65
C VAL A 217 -2.44 7.38 15.16
N HIS A 218 -2.15 8.51 15.80
CA HIS A 218 -2.26 8.62 17.26
C HIS A 218 -3.68 8.45 17.76
N GLN A 219 -4.67 9.00 17.05
CA GLN A 219 -6.08 8.83 17.39
C GLN A 219 -6.52 7.37 17.28
N GLN A 220 -6.15 6.67 16.20
CA GLN A 220 -6.46 5.26 16.02
C GLN A 220 -5.84 4.38 17.12
N VAL A 221 -4.59 4.67 17.52
CA VAL A 221 -3.93 3.98 18.65
C VAL A 221 -4.69 4.23 19.96
N LYS A 222 -5.04 5.49 20.27
CA LYS A 222 -5.78 5.83 21.49
C LYS A 222 -7.15 5.17 21.55
N GLU A 223 -7.90 5.21 20.46
CA GLU A 223 -9.22 4.58 20.39
C GLU A 223 -9.15 3.08 20.57
N SER A 224 -8.15 2.42 19.97
CA SER A 224 -7.93 0.98 20.16
C SER A 224 -7.62 0.64 21.62
N ILE A 225 -6.79 1.44 22.29
CA ILE A 225 -6.49 1.26 23.72
C ILE A 225 -7.76 1.48 24.57
N GLN A 226 -8.57 2.49 24.26
CA GLN A 226 -9.84 2.74 24.94
C GLN A 226 -10.84 1.59 24.78
N GLN A 227 -10.75 0.86 23.68
CA GLN A 227 -11.59 -0.31 23.38
C GLN A 227 -11.00 -1.63 23.91
N GLY A 228 -9.86 -1.58 24.60
CA GLY A 228 -9.29 -2.73 25.30
C GLY A 228 -7.98 -3.27 24.73
N ALA A 229 -7.42 -2.71 23.67
CA ALA A 229 -6.08 -3.09 23.22
C ALA A 229 -5.03 -2.71 24.28
N ILE A 230 -4.03 -3.56 24.45
CA ILE A 230 -2.96 -3.37 25.44
C ILE A 230 -1.76 -2.70 24.78
N LEU A 231 -1.37 -1.53 25.27
CA LEU A 231 -0.16 -0.85 24.80
C LEU A 231 1.08 -1.50 25.44
N ARG A 232 1.91 -2.16 24.62
CA ARG A 232 3.17 -2.77 25.06
C ARG A 232 4.38 -1.86 24.88
N GLN A 233 4.35 -1.00 23.85
CA GLN A 233 5.45 -0.09 23.52
C GLN A 233 4.93 1.13 22.77
N GLY A 234 5.61 2.27 22.90
CA GLY A 234 5.33 3.48 22.11
C GLY A 234 4.05 4.19 22.50
N GLY A 235 3.25 4.60 21.49
CA GLY A 235 1.93 5.20 21.70
C GLY A 235 1.92 6.65 22.18
N VAL A 236 3.08 7.24 22.50
CA VAL A 236 3.20 8.60 23.01
C VAL A 236 3.97 9.47 21.99
N ILE A 237 3.35 10.58 21.59
CA ILE A 237 4.02 11.53 20.68
C ILE A 237 5.21 12.17 21.40
N PRO A 238 6.43 12.10 20.83
CA PRO A 238 7.62 12.73 21.43
C PRO A 238 7.49 14.25 21.47
N ASP A 239 7.97 14.86 22.56
CA ASP A 239 8.07 16.33 22.68
C ASP A 239 9.33 16.82 21.96
N GLN A 240 9.27 16.83 20.63
CA GLN A 240 10.34 17.32 19.76
C GLN A 240 9.78 17.88 18.46
N GLN A 241 10.54 18.74 17.80
CA GLN A 241 10.15 19.32 16.52
C GLN A 241 10.08 18.24 15.42
N GLY A 242 9.00 18.24 14.63
CA GLY A 242 8.76 17.31 13.53
C GLY A 242 7.55 16.40 13.79
N TRP A 243 7.25 15.55 12.80
CA TRP A 243 6.07 14.69 12.84
C TRP A 243 6.41 13.26 13.30
N TRP A 244 7.24 13.17 14.33
CA TRP A 244 7.72 11.91 14.89
C TRP A 244 6.60 11.08 15.52
N TYR A 245 6.66 9.77 15.30
CA TYR A 245 5.81 8.80 15.97
C TYR A 245 6.64 7.55 16.30
N PRO A 246 6.65 7.07 17.55
CA PRO A 246 7.49 5.96 17.96
C PRO A 246 6.95 4.64 17.43
N ILE A 247 7.83 3.64 17.33
CA ILE A 247 7.43 2.26 17.12
C ILE A 247 6.46 1.89 18.23
N THR A 248 5.26 1.49 17.84
CA THR A 248 4.15 1.22 18.76
C THR A 248 3.69 -0.22 18.58
N ILE A 249 3.48 -0.91 19.69
CA ILE A 249 2.96 -2.28 19.72
C ILE A 249 1.65 -2.28 20.51
N LEU A 250 0.59 -2.68 19.84
CA LEU A 250 -0.72 -2.96 20.43
C LEU A 250 -0.94 -4.47 20.45
N GLU A 251 -1.28 -5.00 21.61
CA GLU A 251 -1.60 -6.40 21.84
C GLU A 251 -3.09 -6.55 22.16
N ASP A 252 -3.60 -7.76 22.06
CA ASP A 252 -5.00 -8.10 22.27
C ASP A 252 -5.97 -7.26 21.40
N VAL A 253 -5.49 -6.99 20.16
CA VAL A 253 -6.30 -6.27 19.16
C VAL A 253 -7.39 -7.20 18.63
N LYS A 254 -8.63 -6.69 18.54
CA LYS A 254 -9.82 -7.46 18.17
C LYS A 254 -10.63 -6.73 17.11
N PRO A 255 -11.48 -7.46 16.35
CA PRO A 255 -12.50 -6.88 15.49
C PRO A 255 -13.30 -5.77 16.21
N GLY A 256 -13.62 -4.70 15.50
CA GLY A 256 -14.26 -3.50 16.02
C GLY A 256 -13.29 -2.41 16.48
N MET A 257 -12.01 -2.74 16.74
CA MET A 257 -11.00 -1.74 17.10
C MET A 257 -10.40 -1.09 15.83
N PRO A 258 -10.08 0.22 15.85
CA PRO A 258 -9.39 0.86 14.71
C PRO A 258 -8.10 0.16 14.29
N ALA A 259 -7.35 -0.43 15.24
CA ALA A 259 -6.14 -1.17 14.96
C ALA A 259 -6.38 -2.51 14.23
N PHE A 260 -7.61 -3.01 14.22
CA PHE A 260 -8.02 -4.19 13.47
C PHE A 260 -8.69 -3.81 12.15
N ASP A 261 -9.67 -2.88 12.20
CA ASP A 261 -10.60 -2.61 11.09
C ASP A 261 -10.09 -1.54 10.12
N ASP A 262 -9.20 -0.63 10.57
CA ASP A 262 -8.75 0.52 9.78
C ASP A 262 -7.27 0.44 9.45
N GLU A 263 -6.90 1.02 8.31
CA GLU A 263 -5.50 1.19 7.96
C GLU A 263 -4.81 2.19 8.90
N ILE A 264 -3.85 1.70 9.72
CA ILE A 264 -2.93 2.58 10.47
C ILE A 264 -1.67 2.81 9.64
N PHE A 265 -1.49 4.02 9.12
CA PHE A 265 -0.41 4.37 8.20
C PHE A 265 0.79 4.98 8.92
N GLY A 266 1.43 4.17 9.78
CA GLY A 266 2.54 4.55 10.66
C GLY A 266 3.18 3.32 11.32
N PRO A 267 4.22 3.48 12.15
CA PRO A 267 5.01 2.38 12.71
C PRO A 267 4.28 1.69 13.90
N VAL A 268 3.10 1.18 13.63
CA VAL A 268 2.22 0.54 14.64
C VAL A 268 1.98 -0.91 14.24
N LEU A 269 2.33 -1.85 15.10
CA LEU A 269 2.06 -3.28 14.95
C LEU A 269 0.84 -3.63 15.79
N SER A 270 -0.14 -4.29 15.16
CA SER A 270 -1.34 -4.81 15.83
C SER A 270 -1.24 -6.32 15.96
N LEU A 271 -1.08 -6.82 17.17
CA LEU A 271 -1.05 -8.25 17.46
C LEU A 271 -2.45 -8.75 17.80
N VAL A 272 -2.85 -9.78 17.08
CA VAL A 272 -4.16 -10.42 17.15
C VAL A 272 -3.95 -11.89 17.56
N HIS A 273 -4.63 -12.32 18.61
CA HIS A 273 -4.62 -13.71 19.05
C HIS A 273 -5.53 -14.59 18.21
N ALA A 274 -5.02 -15.73 17.76
CA ALA A 274 -5.81 -16.79 17.12
C ALA A 274 -5.71 -18.09 17.89
N LYS A 275 -6.83 -18.72 18.18
CA LYS A 275 -6.88 -19.97 18.96
C LYS A 275 -6.15 -21.13 18.29
N HIS A 276 -6.21 -21.18 16.96
CA HIS A 276 -5.64 -22.20 16.08
C HIS A 276 -5.59 -21.65 14.65
N ASP A 277 -4.99 -22.40 13.72
CA ASP A 277 -4.75 -21.96 12.35
C ASP A 277 -6.05 -21.56 11.60
N GLU A 278 -7.13 -22.31 11.76
CA GLU A 278 -8.42 -22.00 11.13
C GLU A 278 -9.00 -20.69 11.63
N HIS A 279 -8.88 -20.41 12.94
CA HIS A 279 -9.31 -19.14 13.51
C HIS A 279 -8.43 -17.96 13.00
N ALA A 280 -7.14 -18.22 12.73
CA ALA A 280 -6.27 -17.20 12.12
C ALA A 280 -6.74 -16.85 10.70
N ILE A 281 -7.18 -17.83 9.92
CA ILE A 281 -7.73 -17.62 8.57
C ILE A 281 -9.04 -16.84 8.62
N GLU A 282 -9.95 -17.19 9.55
CA GLU A 282 -11.21 -16.46 9.77
C GLU A 282 -10.94 -14.99 10.06
N LEU A 283 -10.03 -14.70 11.02
CA LEU A 283 -9.65 -13.33 11.38
C LEU A 283 -8.96 -12.59 10.24
N ALA A 284 -8.20 -13.28 9.38
CA ALA A 284 -7.55 -12.67 8.23
C ALA A 284 -8.57 -12.12 7.23
N SER A 285 -9.63 -12.88 6.97
CA SER A 285 -10.71 -12.53 6.04
C SER A 285 -11.71 -11.53 6.62
N GLU A 286 -11.69 -11.28 7.93
CA GLU A 286 -12.55 -10.30 8.59
C GLU A 286 -12.04 -8.87 8.34
N THR A 287 -12.17 -8.40 7.10
CA THR A 287 -11.70 -7.09 6.65
C THR A 287 -12.46 -6.62 5.42
N ARG A 288 -12.53 -5.28 5.23
CA ARG A 288 -13.02 -4.66 4.00
C ARG A 288 -11.92 -4.41 2.97
N PHE A 289 -10.67 -4.72 3.30
CA PHE A 289 -9.52 -4.54 2.43
C PHE A 289 -9.13 -5.87 1.77
N GLY A 290 -8.49 -5.80 0.60
CA GLY A 290 -8.06 -6.98 -0.15
C GLY A 290 -6.79 -6.71 -0.96
N LEU A 291 -5.79 -6.00 -0.35
CA LEU A 291 -4.58 -5.60 -1.08
C LEU A 291 -3.49 -6.67 -1.06
N GLY A 292 -3.21 -7.23 0.11
CA GLY A 292 -2.18 -8.25 0.28
C GLY A 292 -2.30 -9.03 1.57
N ALA A 293 -1.58 -10.14 1.66
CA ALA A 293 -1.45 -10.98 2.85
C ALA A 293 -0.10 -11.69 2.88
N ALA A 294 0.30 -12.19 4.05
CA ALA A 294 1.43 -13.10 4.17
C ALA A 294 1.09 -14.26 5.10
N ILE A 295 1.61 -15.44 4.80
CA ILE A 295 1.40 -16.65 5.61
C ILE A 295 2.74 -17.28 5.91
N PHE A 296 3.00 -17.50 7.19
CA PHE A 296 4.18 -18.19 7.69
C PHE A 296 3.80 -19.59 8.18
N SER A 297 4.30 -20.60 7.50
CA SER A 297 4.11 -22.02 7.80
C SER A 297 5.29 -22.81 7.22
N ALA A 298 5.74 -23.83 7.91
CA ALA A 298 6.71 -24.80 7.39
C ALA A 298 6.10 -25.67 6.27
N ASN A 299 4.75 -25.82 6.26
CA ASN A 299 4.03 -26.52 5.23
C ASN A 299 3.63 -25.58 4.08
N VAL A 300 4.53 -25.46 3.08
CA VAL A 300 4.34 -24.59 1.90
C VAL A 300 3.05 -24.90 1.14
N ALA A 301 2.69 -26.17 0.99
CA ALA A 301 1.46 -26.57 0.29
C ALA A 301 0.21 -26.09 1.03
N LYS A 302 0.20 -26.17 2.38
CA LYS A 302 -0.85 -25.61 3.22
C LYS A 302 -0.94 -24.10 3.06
N ALA A 303 0.20 -23.40 3.14
CA ALA A 303 0.24 -21.94 2.99
C ALA A 303 -0.27 -21.47 1.60
N GLN A 304 0.10 -22.17 0.52
CA GLN A 304 -0.39 -21.90 -0.83
C GLN A 304 -1.90 -22.13 -0.95
N ARG A 305 -2.43 -23.22 -0.41
CA ARG A 305 -3.87 -23.50 -0.41
C ARG A 305 -4.62 -22.37 0.31
N ILE A 306 -4.19 -21.99 1.52
CA ILE A 306 -4.81 -20.91 2.29
C ILE A 306 -4.80 -19.58 1.48
N ALA A 307 -3.68 -19.25 0.84
CA ALA A 307 -3.56 -18.03 0.06
C ALA A 307 -4.45 -18.00 -1.20
N ILE A 308 -4.81 -19.15 -1.76
CA ILE A 308 -5.58 -19.24 -3.00
C ILE A 308 -7.08 -19.45 -2.72
N GLU A 309 -7.40 -20.22 -1.68
CA GLU A 309 -8.76 -20.73 -1.46
C GLU A 309 -9.46 -20.10 -0.25
N ASP A 310 -8.71 -19.66 0.76
CA ASP A 310 -9.28 -19.31 2.08
C ASP A 310 -9.17 -17.80 2.43
N ILE A 311 -8.30 -17.02 1.75
CA ILE A 311 -8.15 -15.56 1.98
C ILE A 311 -8.64 -14.79 0.75
N GLU A 312 -9.62 -13.89 0.97
CA GLU A 312 -10.18 -13.01 -0.05
C GLU A 312 -9.40 -11.68 -0.20
#